data_df1cf60761b3cfe282277830daef3421
#
_entry.id   df1cf60761b3cfe282277830daef3421
#
_cell.length_a   1.000
_cell.length_b   1.000
_cell.length_c   1.000
_cell.angle_alpha   90.00
_cell.angle_beta   90.00
_cell.angle_gamma   90.00
#
_symmetry.space_group_name_H-M   'P 1'
#
loop_
_entity.id
_entity.type
_entity.pdbx_description
1 polymer ?
#
loop_
_entity_poly.entity_id
_entity_poly.type
_entity_poly.pdbx_seq_one_letter_code
_entity_poly.pdbx_strand_id
1 'polypeptide(L)'
;MRDGWEENTAWWVHTFTEGADPEYEEQILPLASSHLHGVRSVLDVGCGEGQVSRLAAAVPGVEQVVGVDPTWSQLAVASSRGGRVDYGRAAAEALPFPSSAFDAVVACLVFEHIDGMETAVREVGRVLVGRGRFLFFLNHPLLQTPGSGWIDDHILNEQYWRIGPYLVEDKTLEQVEPGVWIPFVHRPLSQYVNAMAAAGLVITHLEEPAPPPGFLARAHEYAEAATIPRLLFMRAEKLL
;
A
#
# COMPACT_ATOMS: atom_id res chain seq x y z
N MET A 1 6.08 -16.54 -3.92
CA MET A 1 5.58 -15.16 -4.15
C MET A 1 6.68 -14.11 -4.38
N ARG A 2 7.88 -14.24 -3.79
CA ARG A 2 8.97 -13.26 -3.98
C ARG A 2 9.46 -13.11 -5.43
N ASP A 3 9.44 -14.20 -6.19
CA ASP A 3 10.01 -14.23 -7.56
C ASP A 3 9.23 -13.33 -8.54
N GLY A 4 7.91 -13.22 -8.39
CA GLY A 4 7.09 -12.39 -9.27
C GLY A 4 7.43 -10.89 -9.21
N TRP A 5 7.78 -10.36 -8.05
CA TRP A 5 8.19 -8.96 -7.90
C TRP A 5 9.60 -8.70 -8.42
N GLU A 6 10.52 -9.67 -8.25
CA GLU A 6 11.88 -9.59 -8.78
C GLU A 6 11.89 -9.51 -10.32
N GLU A 7 11.04 -10.29 -10.96
CA GLU A 7 10.93 -10.35 -12.43
C GLU A 7 10.19 -9.14 -13.02
N ASN A 8 9.26 -8.53 -12.27
CA ASN A 8 8.38 -7.46 -12.75
C ASN A 8 8.79 -6.06 -12.29
N THR A 9 10.00 -5.89 -11.74
CA THR A 9 10.49 -4.57 -11.27
C THR A 9 10.44 -3.49 -12.36
N ALA A 10 10.88 -3.80 -13.57
CA ALA A 10 10.89 -2.83 -14.67
C ALA A 10 9.48 -2.37 -15.06
N TRP A 11 8.52 -3.28 -15.05
CA TRP A 11 7.11 -2.96 -15.27
C TRP A 11 6.58 -2.02 -14.19
N TRP A 12 6.81 -2.34 -12.90
CA TRP A 12 6.38 -1.50 -11.79
C TRP A 12 6.94 -0.08 -11.90
N VAL A 13 8.25 0.03 -12.11
CA VAL A 13 8.94 1.32 -12.23
C VAL A 13 8.38 2.15 -13.38
N HIS A 14 8.10 1.52 -14.53
CA HIS A 14 7.56 2.23 -15.69
C HIS A 14 6.10 2.68 -15.49
N THR A 15 5.29 1.87 -14.81
CA THR A 15 3.84 2.06 -14.75
C THR A 15 3.40 2.94 -13.59
N PHE A 16 4.08 2.87 -12.44
CA PHE A 16 3.58 3.46 -11.19
C PHE A 16 4.46 4.57 -10.61
N THR A 17 5.63 4.86 -11.18
CA THR A 17 6.55 5.82 -10.57
C THR A 17 6.86 7.01 -11.45
N GLU A 18 7.46 8.06 -10.87
CA GLU A 18 7.87 9.31 -11.57
C GLU A 18 6.71 10.01 -12.30
N GLY A 19 5.53 10.03 -11.68
CA GLY A 19 4.36 10.72 -12.23
C GLY A 19 3.56 9.89 -13.25
N ALA A 20 3.92 8.63 -13.48
CA ALA A 20 3.20 7.78 -14.42
C ALA A 20 1.80 7.42 -13.95
N ASP A 21 1.60 7.27 -12.62
CA ASP A 21 0.32 6.89 -12.03
C ASP A 21 -0.34 8.06 -11.29
N PRO A 22 -1.54 8.49 -11.73
CA PRO A 22 -2.30 9.55 -11.07
C PRO A 22 -2.73 9.21 -9.63
N GLU A 23 -2.96 7.95 -9.30
CA GLU A 23 -3.36 7.56 -7.93
C GLU A 23 -2.20 7.82 -6.95
N TYR A 24 -0.96 7.57 -7.35
CA TYR A 24 0.19 7.96 -6.55
C TYR A 24 0.33 9.47 -6.42
N GLU A 25 0.31 10.21 -7.53
CA GLU A 25 0.58 11.65 -7.55
C GLU A 25 -0.53 12.47 -6.89
N GLU A 26 -1.79 12.12 -7.15
CA GLU A 26 -2.92 12.94 -6.76
C GLU A 26 -3.56 12.51 -5.42
N GLN A 27 -3.27 11.28 -4.92
CA GLN A 27 -3.84 10.76 -3.68
C GLN A 27 -2.80 10.25 -2.69
N ILE A 28 -2.03 9.22 -3.05
CA ILE A 28 -1.18 8.50 -2.10
C ILE A 28 -0.09 9.41 -1.53
N LEU A 29 0.67 10.08 -2.39
CA LEU A 29 1.78 10.93 -1.95
C LEU A 29 1.31 12.13 -1.12
N PRO A 30 0.24 12.88 -1.51
CA PRO A 30 -0.31 13.94 -0.68
C PRO A 30 -0.82 13.45 0.69
N LEU A 31 -1.54 12.32 0.75
CA LEU A 31 -2.00 11.74 2.01
C LEU A 31 -0.82 11.32 2.89
N ALA A 32 0.15 10.61 2.35
CA ALA A 32 1.34 10.21 3.10
C ALA A 32 2.08 11.43 3.67
N SER A 33 2.31 12.46 2.85
CA SER A 33 2.96 13.70 3.28
C SER A 33 2.22 14.38 4.43
N SER A 34 0.90 14.52 4.31
CA SER A 34 0.07 15.22 5.32
C SER A 34 0.09 14.51 6.68
N HIS A 35 0.14 13.18 6.69
CA HIS A 35 0.14 12.37 7.91
C HIS A 35 1.53 12.12 8.52
N LEU A 36 2.61 12.48 7.82
CA LEU A 36 3.99 12.40 8.32
C LEU A 36 4.48 13.69 9.00
N HIS A 37 3.69 14.75 9.05
CA HIS A 37 4.07 15.94 9.79
C HIS A 37 4.26 15.67 11.28
N GLY A 38 5.36 16.20 11.83
CA GLY A 38 5.70 16.10 13.26
C GLY A 38 6.32 14.77 13.69
N VAL A 39 6.68 13.89 12.75
CA VAL A 39 7.50 12.69 13.00
C VAL A 39 8.96 12.97 12.65
N ARG A 40 9.90 12.24 13.27
CA ARG A 40 11.34 12.40 13.05
C ARG A 40 11.95 11.18 12.37
N SER A 41 11.42 10.00 12.64
CA SER A 41 11.89 8.72 12.10
C SER A 41 10.78 7.96 11.42
N VAL A 42 11.03 7.51 10.19
CA VAL A 42 10.05 6.82 9.33
C VAL A 42 10.64 5.50 8.84
N LEU A 43 9.88 4.43 8.95
CA LEU A 43 10.13 3.16 8.27
C LEU A 43 9.11 2.97 7.15
N ASP A 44 9.58 2.75 5.94
CA ASP A 44 8.77 2.39 4.78
C ASP A 44 8.89 0.88 4.52
N VAL A 45 7.82 0.13 4.77
CA VAL A 45 7.76 -1.34 4.66
C VAL A 45 7.19 -1.74 3.32
N GLY A 46 7.96 -2.51 2.54
CA GLY A 46 7.66 -2.79 1.15
C GLY A 46 7.90 -1.55 0.28
N CYS A 47 9.03 -0.89 0.51
CA CYS A 47 9.32 0.42 -0.09
C CYS A 47 9.48 0.40 -1.62
N GLY A 48 9.58 -0.78 -2.22
CA GLY A 48 9.81 -0.92 -3.65
C GLY A 48 11.01 -0.11 -4.12
N GLU A 49 10.81 0.70 -5.14
CA GLU A 49 11.83 1.62 -5.68
C GLU A 49 11.99 2.94 -4.88
N GLY A 50 11.33 3.04 -3.71
CA GLY A 50 11.56 4.10 -2.74
C GLY A 50 10.78 5.39 -2.96
N GLN A 51 9.69 5.42 -3.73
CA GLN A 51 8.91 6.63 -4.00
C GLN A 51 8.37 7.28 -2.73
N VAL A 52 7.70 6.48 -1.87
CA VAL A 52 7.17 6.95 -0.59
C VAL A 52 8.29 7.27 0.40
N SER A 53 9.37 6.48 0.41
CA SER A 53 10.56 6.75 1.23
C SER A 53 11.19 8.11 0.92
N ARG A 54 11.38 8.44 -0.38
CA ARG A 54 11.92 9.74 -0.80
C ARG A 54 10.99 10.89 -0.46
N LEU A 55 9.67 10.70 -0.61
CA LEU A 55 8.68 11.66 -0.14
C LEU A 55 8.83 11.92 1.35
N ALA A 56 8.88 10.86 2.18
CA ALA A 56 9.02 10.97 3.63
C ALA A 56 10.30 11.77 4.00
N ALA A 57 11.42 11.51 3.31
CA ALA A 57 12.67 12.24 3.53
C ALA A 57 12.60 13.73 3.16
N ALA A 58 11.62 14.13 2.35
CA ALA A 58 11.39 15.53 1.98
C ALA A 58 10.43 16.26 2.95
N VAL A 59 9.71 15.53 3.82
CA VAL A 59 8.79 16.14 4.81
C VAL A 59 9.60 16.91 5.86
N PRO A 60 9.27 18.19 6.11
CA PRO A 60 9.97 18.99 7.11
C PRO A 60 9.91 18.37 8.52
N GLY A 61 11.06 18.24 9.16
CA GLY A 61 11.19 17.65 10.49
C GLY A 61 11.53 16.15 10.49
N VAL A 62 11.39 15.45 9.37
CA VAL A 62 11.86 14.07 9.24
C VAL A 62 13.39 14.05 9.12
N GLU A 63 14.04 13.35 10.05
CA GLU A 63 15.50 13.29 10.18
C GLU A 63 16.06 11.97 9.66
N GLN A 64 15.30 10.88 9.82
CA GLN A 64 15.69 9.53 9.42
C GLN A 64 14.59 8.84 8.65
N VAL A 65 14.92 8.25 7.51
CA VAL A 65 14.05 7.37 6.75
C VAL A 65 14.78 6.09 6.39
N VAL A 66 14.13 4.97 6.67
CA VAL A 66 14.61 3.65 6.27
C VAL A 66 13.53 3.00 5.40
N GLY A 67 13.93 2.50 4.23
CA GLY A 67 13.07 1.69 3.36
C GLY A 67 13.49 0.23 3.38
N VAL A 68 12.54 -0.69 3.54
CA VAL A 68 12.80 -2.12 3.44
C VAL A 68 11.89 -2.79 2.42
N ASP A 69 12.48 -3.71 1.65
CA ASP A 69 11.76 -4.51 0.66
C ASP A 69 12.42 -5.91 0.53
N PRO A 70 11.68 -6.99 0.32
CA PRO A 70 12.27 -8.30 0.06
C PRO A 70 12.90 -8.41 -1.34
N THR A 71 12.58 -7.51 -2.27
CA THR A 71 12.92 -7.53 -3.69
C THR A 71 14.22 -6.79 -3.95
N TRP A 72 15.25 -7.50 -4.36
CA TRP A 72 16.57 -6.89 -4.55
C TRP A 72 16.64 -5.93 -5.74
N SER A 73 15.98 -6.27 -6.84
CA SER A 73 15.90 -5.41 -8.02
C SER A 73 15.21 -4.08 -7.75
N GLN A 74 14.17 -4.05 -6.92
CA GLN A 74 13.51 -2.82 -6.47
C GLN A 74 14.46 -1.94 -5.65
N LEU A 75 15.14 -2.53 -4.66
CA LEU A 75 16.11 -1.82 -3.82
C LEU A 75 17.30 -1.25 -4.62
N ALA A 76 17.72 -1.95 -5.67
CA ALA A 76 18.76 -1.45 -6.56
C ALA A 76 18.31 -0.16 -7.29
N VAL A 77 17.06 -0.11 -7.76
CA VAL A 77 16.48 1.10 -8.34
C VAL A 77 16.35 2.20 -7.28
N ALA A 78 15.81 1.88 -6.09
CA ALA A 78 15.65 2.83 -4.99
C ALA A 78 17.00 3.50 -4.64
N SER A 79 18.04 2.71 -4.48
CA SER A 79 19.38 3.20 -4.16
C SER A 79 19.96 4.07 -5.28
N SER A 80 19.70 3.74 -6.55
CA SER A 80 20.19 4.51 -7.69
C SER A 80 19.53 5.89 -7.82
N ARG A 81 18.29 6.03 -7.34
CA ARG A 81 17.53 7.28 -7.33
C ARG A 81 17.96 8.24 -6.23
N GLY A 82 18.75 7.77 -5.28
CA GLY A 82 19.30 8.58 -4.19
C GLY A 82 18.25 9.04 -3.19
N GLY A 83 18.48 10.22 -2.60
CA GLY A 83 17.69 10.74 -1.48
C GLY A 83 18.39 10.49 -0.13
N ARG A 84 17.83 11.04 0.96
CA ARG A 84 18.31 10.82 2.33
C ARG A 84 17.58 9.62 2.95
N VAL A 85 17.73 8.45 2.33
CA VAL A 85 17.04 7.22 2.71
C VAL A 85 18.06 6.09 2.80
N ASP A 86 18.01 5.33 3.87
CA ASP A 86 18.75 4.07 4.02
C ASP A 86 17.86 2.91 3.54
N TYR A 87 18.36 2.12 2.61
CA TYR A 87 17.61 0.99 2.07
C TYR A 87 18.20 -0.35 2.54
N GLY A 88 17.32 -1.29 2.90
CA GLY A 88 17.70 -2.61 3.36
C GLY A 88 16.77 -3.72 2.90
N ARG A 89 17.31 -4.94 2.75
CA ARG A 89 16.49 -6.10 2.37
C ARG A 89 15.87 -6.75 3.59
N ALA A 90 14.54 -6.72 3.69
CA ALA A 90 13.79 -7.40 4.73
C ALA A 90 12.38 -7.75 4.28
N ALA A 91 11.79 -8.78 4.91
CA ALA A 91 10.36 -9.06 4.81
C ALA A 91 9.62 -8.36 5.95
N ALA A 92 8.37 -7.96 5.70
CA ALA A 92 7.53 -7.28 6.68
C ALA A 92 7.26 -8.13 7.94
N GLU A 93 7.28 -9.46 7.78
CA GLU A 93 7.07 -10.43 8.89
C GLU A 93 8.28 -10.60 9.81
N ALA A 94 9.44 -10.00 9.45
CA ALA A 94 10.69 -10.11 10.23
C ALA A 94 11.54 -8.84 10.03
N LEU A 95 11.12 -7.74 10.65
CA LEU A 95 11.79 -6.46 10.55
C LEU A 95 13.09 -6.44 11.38
N PRO A 96 14.27 -6.12 10.79
CA PRO A 96 15.57 -6.20 11.45
C PRO A 96 15.86 -4.99 12.34
N PHE A 97 14.85 -4.49 13.06
CA PHE A 97 14.97 -3.31 13.92
C PHE A 97 14.55 -3.66 15.35
N PRO A 98 15.09 -2.93 16.33
CA PRO A 98 14.65 -3.07 17.72
C PRO A 98 13.20 -2.60 17.90
N SER A 99 12.57 -2.98 18.99
CA SER A 99 11.28 -2.47 19.39
C SER A 99 11.36 -0.97 19.64
N SER A 100 10.29 -0.23 19.31
CA SER A 100 10.17 1.21 19.56
C SER A 100 11.30 2.03 18.92
N ALA A 101 11.56 1.79 17.62
CA ALA A 101 12.62 2.46 16.86
C ALA A 101 12.10 3.62 15.97
N PHE A 102 10.82 3.62 15.62
CA PHE A 102 10.28 4.58 14.64
C PHE A 102 9.05 5.32 15.16
N ASP A 103 8.97 6.61 14.83
CA ASP A 103 7.79 7.44 15.10
C ASP A 103 6.64 7.13 14.13
N ALA A 104 6.97 6.74 12.90
CA ALA A 104 5.99 6.31 11.92
C ALA A 104 6.47 5.11 11.11
N VAL A 105 5.53 4.25 10.75
CA VAL A 105 5.69 3.21 9.74
C VAL A 105 4.72 3.48 8.62
N VAL A 106 5.17 3.38 7.38
CA VAL A 106 4.32 3.44 6.18
C VAL A 106 4.33 2.08 5.51
N ALA A 107 3.20 1.61 5.05
CA ALA A 107 3.09 0.48 4.12
C ALA A 107 2.10 0.87 3.03
N CYS A 108 2.59 0.93 1.79
CA CYS A 108 1.82 1.42 0.65
C CYS A 108 1.66 0.34 -0.40
N LEU A 109 0.44 -0.19 -0.54
CA LEU A 109 0.06 -1.23 -1.50
C LEU A 109 0.95 -2.50 -1.38
N VAL A 110 1.12 -2.97 -0.16
CA VAL A 110 2.03 -4.08 0.18
C VAL A 110 1.29 -5.27 0.79
N PHE A 111 0.31 -5.01 1.67
CA PHE A 111 -0.28 -6.05 2.49
C PHE A 111 -1.20 -7.01 1.71
N GLU A 112 -1.67 -6.62 0.55
CA GLU A 112 -2.32 -7.48 -0.44
C GLU A 112 -1.37 -8.47 -1.12
N HIS A 113 -0.07 -8.40 -0.84
CA HIS A 113 0.96 -9.29 -1.40
C HIS A 113 1.67 -10.11 -0.32
N ILE A 114 1.29 -9.96 0.95
CA ILE A 114 1.90 -10.65 2.10
C ILE A 114 1.03 -11.80 2.57
N ASP A 115 1.59 -13.00 2.68
CA ASP A 115 0.89 -14.16 3.25
C ASP A 115 0.70 -14.03 4.76
N GLY A 116 1.75 -13.64 5.48
CA GLY A 116 1.80 -13.54 6.94
C GLY A 116 1.33 -12.18 7.47
N MET A 117 0.16 -11.69 7.05
CA MET A 117 -0.35 -10.36 7.35
C MET A 117 -0.36 -10.04 8.85
N GLU A 118 -0.87 -10.94 9.70
CA GLU A 118 -0.93 -10.72 11.14
C GLU A 118 0.47 -10.62 11.78
N THR A 119 1.43 -11.38 11.24
CA THR A 119 2.82 -11.31 11.70
C THR A 119 3.46 -9.98 11.29
N ALA A 120 3.21 -9.53 10.06
CA ALA A 120 3.70 -8.25 9.57
C ALA A 120 3.10 -7.08 10.39
N VAL A 121 1.79 -7.10 10.68
CA VAL A 121 1.15 -6.06 11.53
C VAL A 121 1.73 -6.07 12.96
N ARG A 122 2.00 -7.24 13.55
CA ARG A 122 2.69 -7.33 14.86
C ARG A 122 4.10 -6.75 14.84
N GLU A 123 4.86 -6.99 13.78
CA GLU A 123 6.19 -6.40 13.60
C GLU A 123 6.11 -4.87 13.47
N VAL A 124 5.14 -4.34 12.71
CA VAL A 124 4.87 -2.90 12.66
C VAL A 124 4.58 -2.36 14.06
N GLY A 125 3.67 -2.99 14.81
CA GLY A 125 3.37 -2.61 16.19
C GLY A 125 4.60 -2.67 17.11
N ARG A 126 5.48 -3.67 16.93
CA ARG A 126 6.70 -3.83 17.71
C ARG A 126 7.71 -2.69 17.48
N VAL A 127 7.94 -2.33 16.22
CA VAL A 127 8.97 -1.32 15.87
C VAL A 127 8.52 0.11 16.10
N LEU A 128 7.21 0.38 16.19
CA LEU A 128 6.67 1.70 16.52
C LEU A 128 6.92 2.08 17.98
N VAL A 129 7.26 3.32 18.23
CA VAL A 129 7.27 3.92 19.59
C VAL A 129 5.82 4.01 20.13
N GLY A 130 5.67 4.19 21.44
CA GLY A 130 4.34 4.52 22.01
C GLY A 130 3.79 5.80 21.37
N ARG A 131 2.53 5.79 20.92
CA ARG A 131 1.88 6.82 20.11
C ARG A 131 2.48 7.01 18.71
N GLY A 132 3.34 6.10 18.26
CA GLY A 132 3.81 6.06 16.88
C GLY A 132 2.66 5.74 15.91
N ARG A 133 2.78 6.21 14.68
CA ARG A 133 1.73 6.13 13.65
C ARG A 133 2.03 5.03 12.65
N PHE A 134 1.02 4.25 12.30
CA PHE A 134 1.03 3.36 11.15
C PHE A 134 0.17 3.96 10.04
N LEU A 135 0.77 4.31 8.92
CA LEU A 135 0.10 4.77 7.72
C LEU A 135 -0.05 3.57 6.78
N PHE A 136 -1.26 3.13 6.59
CA PHE A 136 -1.57 1.92 5.86
C PHE A 136 -2.41 2.26 4.63
N PHE A 137 -1.83 2.04 3.46
CA PHE A 137 -2.48 2.18 2.16
C PHE A 137 -2.70 0.81 1.55
N LEU A 138 -3.90 0.56 1.07
CA LEU A 138 -4.29 -0.72 0.51
C LEU A 138 -5.16 -0.50 -0.73
N ASN A 139 -4.97 -1.29 -1.77
CA ASN A 139 -6.02 -1.43 -2.77
C ASN A 139 -7.31 -1.84 -2.06
N HIS A 140 -8.40 -1.12 -2.32
CA HIS A 140 -9.62 -1.31 -1.54
C HIS A 140 -10.08 -2.77 -1.61
N PRO A 141 -10.32 -3.47 -0.49
CA PRO A 141 -10.67 -4.90 -0.49
C PRO A 141 -11.92 -5.22 -1.32
N LEU A 142 -12.85 -4.28 -1.42
CA LEU A 142 -14.03 -4.41 -2.28
C LEU A 142 -13.63 -4.53 -3.76
N LEU A 143 -12.66 -3.74 -4.19
CA LEU A 143 -12.16 -3.74 -5.57
C LEU A 143 -11.31 -4.99 -5.82
N GLN A 144 -10.43 -5.35 -4.86
CA GLN A 144 -9.47 -6.45 -4.97
C GLN A 144 -10.10 -7.84 -4.76
N THR A 145 -11.41 -7.92 -4.50
CA THR A 145 -12.09 -9.21 -4.36
C THR A 145 -12.07 -9.97 -5.69
N PRO A 146 -11.55 -11.22 -5.73
CA PRO A 146 -11.51 -12.01 -6.95
C PRO A 146 -12.88 -12.17 -7.59
N GLY A 147 -12.96 -12.02 -8.91
CA GLY A 147 -14.21 -12.07 -9.66
C GLY A 147 -15.09 -10.82 -9.55
N SER A 148 -14.59 -9.75 -8.93
CA SER A 148 -15.18 -8.42 -8.99
C SER A 148 -14.85 -7.74 -10.32
N GLY A 149 -15.69 -6.82 -10.74
CA GLY A 149 -15.47 -6.08 -11.98
C GLY A 149 -16.72 -5.35 -12.47
N TRP A 150 -16.53 -4.49 -13.44
CA TRP A 150 -17.63 -3.83 -14.15
C TRP A 150 -18.42 -4.84 -14.98
N ILE A 151 -19.74 -4.72 -14.92
CA ILE A 151 -20.70 -5.46 -15.75
C ILE A 151 -21.48 -4.46 -16.59
N ASP A 152 -21.45 -4.66 -17.90
CA ASP A 152 -22.31 -3.96 -18.84
C ASP A 152 -23.53 -4.85 -19.13
N ASP A 153 -24.67 -4.53 -18.52
CA ASP A 153 -25.93 -5.23 -18.80
C ASP A 153 -26.64 -4.56 -19.98
N HIS A 154 -26.42 -5.11 -21.16
CA HIS A 154 -27.04 -4.60 -22.40
C HIS A 154 -28.56 -4.84 -22.48
N ILE A 155 -29.12 -5.70 -21.60
CA ILE A 155 -30.57 -5.95 -21.56
C ILE A 155 -31.26 -4.85 -20.77
N LEU A 156 -30.70 -4.51 -19.59
CA LEU A 156 -31.22 -3.45 -18.72
C LEU A 156 -30.70 -2.07 -19.11
N ASN A 157 -29.71 -2.01 -19.98
CA ASN A 157 -28.95 -0.79 -20.33
C ASN A 157 -28.37 -0.12 -19.06
N GLU A 158 -27.78 -0.94 -18.18
CA GLU A 158 -27.16 -0.54 -16.92
C GLU A 158 -25.70 -0.97 -16.89
N GLN A 159 -24.89 -0.19 -16.20
CA GLN A 159 -23.52 -0.53 -15.88
C GLN A 159 -23.35 -0.50 -14.35
N TYR A 160 -22.80 -1.57 -13.78
CA TYR A 160 -22.62 -1.67 -12.33
C TYR A 160 -21.38 -2.46 -11.94
N TRP A 161 -20.88 -2.18 -10.76
CA TRP A 161 -19.77 -2.95 -10.18
C TRP A 161 -20.30 -4.21 -9.49
N ARG A 162 -19.92 -5.37 -10.00
CA ARG A 162 -20.17 -6.66 -9.33
C ARG A 162 -19.08 -6.93 -8.31
N ILE A 163 -19.47 -7.30 -7.09
CA ILE A 163 -18.56 -7.78 -6.05
C ILE A 163 -18.53 -9.31 -6.09
N GLY A 164 -17.34 -9.90 -6.07
CA GLY A 164 -17.11 -11.33 -5.91
C GLY A 164 -17.35 -11.83 -4.47
N PRO A 165 -16.83 -13.01 -4.08
CA PRO A 165 -17.03 -13.59 -2.75
C PRO A 165 -16.20 -12.88 -1.68
N TYR A 166 -16.55 -11.65 -1.35
CA TYR A 166 -15.81 -10.72 -0.47
C TYR A 166 -15.37 -11.31 0.88
N LEU A 167 -16.18 -12.18 1.50
CA LEU A 167 -15.87 -12.74 2.81
C LEU A 167 -14.89 -13.92 2.79
N VAL A 168 -14.54 -14.39 1.59
CA VAL A 168 -13.64 -15.54 1.41
C VAL A 168 -12.23 -15.04 1.16
N GLU A 169 -11.28 -15.35 2.06
CA GLU A 169 -9.86 -15.15 1.78
C GLU A 169 -9.45 -16.00 0.59
N ASP A 170 -8.78 -15.40 -0.37
CA ASP A 170 -8.32 -16.09 -1.58
C ASP A 170 -6.94 -15.59 -2.00
N LYS A 171 -6.17 -16.47 -2.63
CA LYS A 171 -4.86 -16.17 -3.18
C LYS A 171 -4.91 -16.38 -4.68
N THR A 172 -4.73 -15.29 -5.41
CA THR A 172 -4.74 -15.30 -6.86
C THR A 172 -3.38 -14.92 -7.42
N LEU A 173 -3.11 -15.40 -8.61
CA LEU A 173 -2.03 -14.91 -9.46
C LEU A 173 -2.69 -14.22 -10.65
N GLU A 174 -2.65 -12.90 -10.67
CA GLU A 174 -3.37 -12.09 -11.64
C GLU A 174 -2.46 -11.61 -12.76
N GLN A 175 -2.91 -11.73 -13.98
CA GLN A 175 -2.25 -11.10 -15.12
C GLN A 175 -2.70 -9.65 -15.21
N VAL A 176 -1.88 -8.73 -14.70
CA VAL A 176 -2.17 -7.29 -14.70
C VAL A 176 -1.90 -6.64 -16.05
N GLU A 177 -0.96 -7.18 -16.81
CA GLU A 177 -0.66 -6.86 -18.20
C GLU A 177 -0.18 -8.10 -18.96
N PRO A 178 -0.16 -8.11 -20.30
CA PRO A 178 0.37 -9.24 -21.05
C PRO A 178 1.79 -9.61 -20.62
N GLY A 179 1.94 -10.81 -20.03
CA GLY A 179 3.21 -11.33 -19.54
C GLY A 179 3.58 -10.90 -18.11
N VAL A 180 2.82 -10.04 -17.45
CA VAL A 180 3.06 -9.58 -16.08
C VAL A 180 2.09 -10.24 -15.12
N TRP A 181 2.61 -11.09 -14.24
CA TRP A 181 1.82 -11.84 -13.27
C TRP A 181 2.17 -11.41 -11.85
N ILE A 182 1.17 -10.94 -11.11
CA ILE A 182 1.34 -10.44 -9.74
C ILE A 182 0.48 -11.28 -8.79
N PRO A 183 1.05 -11.78 -7.68
CA PRO A 183 0.28 -12.48 -6.65
C PRO A 183 -0.48 -11.50 -5.78
N PHE A 184 -1.76 -11.79 -5.54
CA PHE A 184 -2.61 -11.06 -4.60
C PHE A 184 -3.19 -12.01 -3.55
N VAL A 185 -3.41 -11.45 -2.37
CA VAL A 185 -4.11 -12.13 -1.28
C VAL A 185 -5.29 -11.26 -0.89
N HIS A 186 -6.48 -11.61 -1.37
CA HIS A 186 -7.69 -10.96 -0.94
C HIS A 186 -8.03 -11.31 0.51
N ARG A 187 -8.34 -10.29 1.31
CA ARG A 187 -8.86 -10.42 2.68
C ARG A 187 -9.96 -9.39 2.91
N PRO A 188 -11.06 -9.77 3.60
CA PRO A 188 -12.04 -8.78 4.05
C PRO A 188 -11.40 -7.72 4.94
N LEU A 189 -11.88 -6.48 4.87
CA LEU A 189 -11.39 -5.36 5.68
C LEU A 189 -11.30 -5.70 7.18
N SER A 190 -12.24 -6.48 7.69
CA SER A 190 -12.28 -6.90 9.09
C SER A 190 -11.03 -7.65 9.55
N GLN A 191 -10.35 -8.39 8.67
CA GLN A 191 -9.10 -9.08 9.05
C GLN A 191 -7.98 -8.09 9.32
N TYR A 192 -7.81 -7.06 8.49
CA TYR A 192 -6.81 -6.01 8.71
C TYR A 192 -7.09 -5.22 9.99
N VAL A 193 -8.34 -4.81 10.21
CA VAL A 193 -8.76 -4.08 11.41
C VAL A 193 -8.50 -4.89 12.69
N ASN A 194 -8.86 -6.17 12.68
CA ASN A 194 -8.66 -7.05 13.83
C ASN A 194 -7.17 -7.35 14.09
N ALA A 195 -6.36 -7.50 13.03
CA ALA A 195 -4.92 -7.68 13.18
C ALA A 195 -4.26 -6.43 13.78
N MET A 196 -4.66 -5.23 13.37
CA MET A 196 -4.20 -3.97 13.96
C MET A 196 -4.58 -3.88 15.44
N ALA A 197 -5.83 -4.16 15.79
CA ALA A 197 -6.29 -4.16 17.17
C ALA A 197 -5.50 -5.16 18.04
N ALA A 198 -5.26 -6.39 17.53
CA ALA A 198 -4.48 -7.40 18.22
C ALA A 198 -3.00 -7.01 18.42
N ALA A 199 -2.47 -6.16 17.56
CA ALA A 199 -1.11 -5.60 17.68
C ALA A 199 -1.02 -4.32 18.53
N GLY A 200 -2.13 -3.90 19.19
CA GLY A 200 -2.18 -2.68 19.98
C GLY A 200 -2.20 -1.39 19.15
N LEU A 201 -2.63 -1.48 17.90
CA LEU A 201 -2.78 -0.35 16.98
C LEU A 201 -4.26 0.05 16.93
N VAL A 202 -4.56 1.30 17.30
CA VAL A 202 -5.92 1.86 17.27
C VAL A 202 -6.09 2.72 16.04
N ILE A 203 -7.05 2.41 15.18
CA ILE A 203 -7.36 3.22 14.01
C ILE A 203 -7.91 4.57 14.49
N THR A 204 -7.23 5.65 14.13
CA THR A 204 -7.58 7.03 14.48
C THR A 204 -8.08 7.82 13.27
N HIS A 205 -7.89 7.31 12.07
CA HIS A 205 -8.40 7.88 10.83
C HIS A 205 -8.58 6.78 9.79
N LEU A 206 -9.66 6.84 9.02
CA LEU A 206 -9.93 5.98 7.87
C LEU A 206 -10.50 6.87 6.76
N GLU A 207 -9.99 6.70 5.56
CA GLU A 207 -10.43 7.44 4.38
C GLU A 207 -10.53 6.50 3.18
N GLU A 208 -11.62 6.65 2.43
CA GLU A 208 -11.89 5.98 1.16
C GLU A 208 -12.05 7.09 0.10
N PRO A 209 -10.94 7.64 -0.40
CA PRO A 209 -11.01 8.78 -1.29
C PRO A 209 -11.62 8.38 -2.64
N ALA A 210 -12.41 9.28 -3.22
CA ALA A 210 -12.86 9.09 -4.60
C ALA A 210 -11.67 9.01 -5.54
N PRO A 211 -11.70 8.17 -6.60
CA PRO A 211 -10.61 8.08 -7.56
C PRO A 211 -10.24 9.46 -8.12
N PRO A 212 -8.94 9.76 -8.32
CA PRO A 212 -8.49 11.08 -8.69
C PRO A 212 -8.85 11.42 -10.15
N PRO A 213 -8.89 12.73 -10.48
CA PRO A 213 -9.22 13.18 -11.84
C PRO A 213 -8.36 12.54 -12.93
N GLY A 214 -7.07 12.35 -12.69
CA GLY A 214 -6.18 11.72 -13.66
C GLY A 214 -6.52 10.25 -13.92
N PHE A 215 -6.96 9.50 -12.90
CA PHE A 215 -7.49 8.15 -13.07
C PHE A 215 -8.80 8.17 -13.84
N LEU A 216 -9.77 9.01 -13.43
CA LEU A 216 -11.08 9.10 -14.08
C LEU A 216 -11.00 9.47 -15.56
N ALA A 217 -10.01 10.29 -15.93
CA ALA A 217 -9.74 10.62 -17.32
C ALA A 217 -9.30 9.41 -18.16
N ARG A 218 -8.72 8.37 -17.53
CA ARG A 218 -8.34 7.10 -18.18
C ARG A 218 -9.47 6.05 -18.17
N ALA A 219 -10.41 6.17 -17.23
CA ALA A 219 -11.53 5.23 -17.03
C ALA A 219 -12.87 5.83 -17.49
N HIS A 220 -12.87 6.66 -18.53
CA HIS A 220 -14.04 7.41 -19.00
C HIS A 220 -15.18 6.53 -19.53
N GLU A 221 -14.90 5.28 -19.85
CA GLU A 221 -15.92 4.29 -20.25
C GLU A 221 -16.82 3.82 -19.10
N TYR A 222 -16.44 4.08 -17.84
CA TYR A 222 -17.20 3.68 -16.67
C TYR A 222 -17.81 4.92 -15.99
N ALA A 223 -19.11 5.15 -16.27
CA ALA A 223 -19.82 6.37 -15.82
C ALA A 223 -19.82 6.54 -14.29
N GLU A 224 -19.82 5.45 -13.52
CA GLU A 224 -19.86 5.45 -12.06
C GLU A 224 -18.49 5.19 -11.41
N ALA A 225 -17.40 5.22 -12.17
CA ALA A 225 -16.06 4.95 -11.63
C ALA A 225 -15.70 5.85 -10.43
N ALA A 226 -16.19 7.09 -10.41
CA ALA A 226 -15.98 8.03 -9.31
C ALA A 226 -16.71 7.63 -8.01
N THR A 227 -17.63 6.68 -8.04
CA THR A 227 -18.43 6.26 -6.87
C THR A 227 -17.92 4.98 -6.23
N ILE A 228 -16.93 4.33 -6.83
CA ILE A 228 -16.33 3.08 -6.33
C ILE A 228 -14.94 3.37 -5.75
N PRO A 229 -14.70 3.12 -4.45
CA PRO A 229 -13.42 3.39 -3.83
C PRO A 229 -12.36 2.42 -4.35
N ARG A 230 -11.21 2.97 -4.77
CA ARG A 230 -10.05 2.18 -5.23
C ARG A 230 -8.98 2.06 -4.16
N LEU A 231 -8.80 3.11 -3.39
CA LEU A 231 -7.83 3.21 -2.32
C LEU A 231 -8.53 3.17 -0.96
N LEU A 232 -7.96 2.41 -0.04
CA LEU A 232 -8.25 2.50 1.38
C LEU A 232 -7.02 3.05 2.09
N PHE A 233 -7.19 4.15 2.82
CA PHE A 233 -6.18 4.69 3.71
C PHE A 233 -6.62 4.57 5.16
N MET A 234 -5.75 4.02 6.02
CA MET A 234 -5.94 4.01 7.47
C MET A 234 -4.71 4.57 8.17
N ARG A 235 -4.93 5.44 9.15
CA ARG A 235 -3.93 5.78 10.15
C ARG A 235 -4.29 5.12 11.47
N ALA A 236 -3.40 4.28 11.96
CA ALA A 236 -3.50 3.71 13.30
C ALA A 236 -2.39 4.26 14.20
N GLU A 237 -2.64 4.35 15.49
CA GLU A 237 -1.67 4.78 16.50
C GLU A 237 -1.44 3.65 17.50
N LYS A 238 -0.16 3.44 17.85
CA LYS A 238 0.21 2.45 18.87
C LYS A 238 -0.21 2.96 20.25
N LEU A 239 -0.91 2.10 21.00
CA LEU A 239 -1.16 2.35 22.42
C LEU A 239 0.17 2.44 23.20
N LEU A 240 0.14 3.11 24.36
CA LEU A 240 1.31 3.23 25.25
C LEU A 240 1.74 1.89 25.82
#